data_fe64b9725d1ac29776aae0798586e211
#
_entry.id   fe64b9725d1ac29776aae0798586e211
#
_cell.length_a   1.000
_cell.length_b   1.000
_cell.length_c   1.000
_cell.angle_alpha   90.00
_cell.angle_beta   90.00
_cell.angle_gamma   90.00
#
_symmetry.space_group_name_H-M   'P 1'
#
loop_
_entity.id
_entity.type
_entity.pdbx_description
1 polymer ?
#
loop_
_entity_poly.entity_id
_entity_poly.type
_entity_poly.pdbx_seq_one_letter_code
_entity_poly.pdbx_strand_id
1 'polypeptide(L)'
;RGHFCICTHRRPWMDMDFFDFLTMMGGLALFLYGMNMLGDGLAKLSGSKFESVLEKLTNNPFKAVLMGLGVTAVIQSSSATTVMVVGFVNSGIMKLEQAVGIIMGANIGTTVTAWILGATGIDSSSFIVRMCKPTSFSPILAMIGIVFLMFSKKDKLKNIAVILIGFAVLMFGMDTMSSAVKPLADVPEFTGILTSFSNPILGMLAGLVLTAVIQSSSASVGILQALCTTGAVGYSAAIPIIMGQNIGTCVTALLSGVGASKNAKRAALIHLYFNLIGTIVFMVVFYAVNAAVPFSFMEEAATPFGIAAIHSVFNVTATICLFPFSKLLVKLARLSIPEDAQEKQVNVESDALKLLDDRFLEMPAYAVEQSRT
;
A
#
# COMPACT_ATOMS: atom_id res chain seq x y z
N ARG A 1 -51.06 -21.35 -39.75
CA ARG A 1 -50.29 -21.65 -38.50
C ARG A 1 -49.13 -20.62 -38.44
N GLY A 2 -49.40 -19.49 -37.79
CA GLY A 2 -48.38 -18.43 -37.60
C GLY A 2 -47.50 -18.79 -36.44
N HIS A 3 -46.21 -18.92 -36.68
CA HIS A 3 -45.20 -18.94 -35.68
C HIS A 3 -44.97 -17.50 -35.18
N PHE A 4 -45.47 -17.21 -33.98
CA PHE A 4 -45.17 -16.00 -33.25
C PHE A 4 -43.73 -16.17 -32.70
N CYS A 5 -42.76 -15.58 -33.41
CA CYS A 5 -41.40 -15.50 -32.90
C CYS A 5 -41.39 -14.37 -31.88
N ILE A 6 -41.47 -14.74 -30.59
CA ILE A 6 -41.20 -13.81 -29.48
C ILE A 6 -39.72 -13.52 -29.51
N CYS A 7 -39.31 -12.49 -30.25
CA CYS A 7 -38.00 -11.87 -30.00
C CYS A 7 -38.03 -11.24 -28.61
N THR A 8 -37.61 -11.98 -27.65
CA THR A 8 -37.21 -11.39 -26.36
C THR A 8 -36.04 -10.46 -26.65
N HIS A 9 -36.34 -9.18 -26.80
CA HIS A 9 -35.38 -8.09 -26.75
C HIS A 9 -34.79 -8.13 -25.34
N ARG A 10 -33.73 -8.91 -25.13
CA ARG A 10 -32.88 -8.75 -23.97
C ARG A 10 -32.30 -7.35 -24.04
N ARG A 11 -32.62 -6.53 -23.08
CA ARG A 11 -32.05 -5.18 -22.95
C ARG A 11 -30.59 -5.37 -22.58
N PRO A 12 -29.61 -4.89 -23.36
CA PRO A 12 -28.19 -5.19 -23.15
C PRO A 12 -27.61 -4.69 -21.80
N TRP A 13 -28.35 -3.86 -21.08
CA TRP A 13 -27.93 -3.25 -19.82
C TRP A 13 -28.46 -3.98 -18.56
N MET A 14 -29.00 -5.20 -18.71
CA MET A 14 -29.41 -6.08 -17.60
C MET A 14 -28.46 -7.27 -17.41
N ASP A 15 -27.32 -7.27 -18.06
CA ASP A 15 -26.43 -8.46 -18.14
C ASP A 15 -25.26 -8.45 -17.16
N MET A 16 -25.21 -7.58 -16.13
CA MET A 16 -24.57 -7.97 -14.89
C MET A 16 -25.59 -8.76 -14.08
N ASP A 17 -25.60 -10.09 -14.27
CA ASP A 17 -26.41 -10.97 -13.47
C ASP A 17 -25.93 -10.87 -12.01
N PHE A 18 -26.87 -11.00 -11.07
CA PHE A 18 -26.55 -11.11 -9.64
C PHE A 18 -25.39 -12.09 -9.37
N PHE A 19 -25.26 -13.11 -10.19
CA PHE A 19 -24.16 -14.09 -10.12
C PHE A 19 -22.78 -13.52 -10.50
N ASP A 20 -22.69 -12.56 -11.43
CA ASP A 20 -21.42 -11.88 -11.75
C ASP A 20 -20.97 -11.01 -10.59
N PHE A 21 -21.91 -10.32 -9.92
CA PHE A 21 -21.63 -9.59 -8.70
C PHE A 21 -21.15 -10.54 -7.57
N LEU A 22 -21.79 -11.69 -7.38
CA LEU A 22 -21.34 -12.70 -6.42
C LEU A 22 -19.97 -13.25 -6.79
N THR A 23 -19.70 -13.47 -8.08
CA THR A 23 -18.40 -13.92 -8.59
C THR A 23 -17.32 -12.88 -8.31
N MET A 24 -17.59 -11.60 -8.54
CA MET A 24 -16.69 -10.50 -8.21
C MET A 24 -16.39 -10.45 -6.70
N MET A 25 -17.42 -10.55 -5.86
CA MET A 25 -17.25 -10.59 -4.39
C MET A 25 -16.46 -11.82 -3.93
N GLY A 26 -16.71 -12.99 -4.53
CA GLY A 26 -15.95 -14.21 -4.28
C GLY A 26 -14.49 -14.08 -4.71
N GLY A 27 -14.24 -13.51 -5.88
CA GLY A 27 -12.90 -13.19 -6.38
C GLY A 27 -12.16 -12.23 -5.44
N LEU A 28 -12.83 -11.18 -4.98
CA LEU A 28 -12.27 -10.23 -4.00
C LEU A 28 -11.94 -10.92 -2.66
N ALA A 29 -12.81 -11.77 -2.16
CA ALA A 29 -12.59 -12.52 -0.92
C ALA A 29 -11.35 -13.44 -1.05
N LEU A 30 -11.19 -14.17 -2.16
CA LEU A 30 -10.03 -15.00 -2.43
C LEU A 30 -8.76 -14.15 -2.59
N PHE A 31 -8.85 -13.02 -3.30
CA PHE A 31 -7.74 -12.07 -3.45
C PHE A 31 -7.24 -11.57 -2.09
N LEU A 32 -8.14 -11.09 -1.23
CA LEU A 32 -7.80 -10.60 0.11
C LEU A 32 -7.23 -11.71 0.99
N TYR A 33 -7.83 -12.90 0.95
CA TYR A 33 -7.36 -14.04 1.72
C TYR A 33 -5.97 -14.51 1.26
N GLY A 34 -5.76 -14.62 -0.05
CA GLY A 34 -4.46 -14.97 -0.63
C GLY A 34 -3.37 -13.94 -0.28
N MET A 35 -3.71 -12.66 -0.31
CA MET A 35 -2.81 -11.57 0.10
C MET A 35 -2.42 -11.68 1.58
N ASN A 36 -3.37 -11.95 2.47
CA ASN A 36 -3.10 -12.14 3.89
C ASN A 36 -2.24 -13.38 4.14
N MET A 37 -2.55 -14.51 3.51
CA MET A 37 -1.75 -15.74 3.60
C MET A 37 -0.30 -15.50 3.14
N LEU A 38 -0.12 -14.82 2.01
CA LEU A 38 1.19 -14.47 1.48
C LEU A 38 1.97 -13.61 2.46
N GLY A 39 1.36 -12.54 2.98
CA GLY A 39 1.94 -11.64 3.97
C GLY A 39 2.32 -12.33 5.27
N ASP A 40 1.42 -13.12 5.84
CA ASP A 40 1.66 -13.89 7.08
C ASP A 40 2.78 -14.92 6.91
N GLY A 41 2.82 -15.61 5.77
CA GLY A 41 3.86 -16.58 5.46
C GLY A 41 5.23 -15.92 5.35
N LEU A 42 5.31 -14.77 4.69
CA LEU A 42 6.54 -13.97 4.56
C LEU A 42 6.99 -13.39 5.91
N ALA A 43 6.06 -12.88 6.72
CA ALA A 43 6.35 -12.37 8.05
C ALA A 43 6.90 -13.47 8.96
N LYS A 44 6.28 -14.67 8.98
CA LYS A 44 6.76 -15.82 9.74
C LYS A 44 8.14 -16.32 9.28
N LEU A 45 8.40 -16.29 7.98
CA LEU A 45 9.67 -16.71 7.41
C LEU A 45 10.81 -15.73 7.76
N SER A 46 10.49 -14.44 7.81
CA SER A 46 11.43 -13.37 8.16
C SER A 46 11.79 -13.33 9.67
N GLY A 47 10.90 -13.80 10.53
CA GLY A 47 11.14 -13.99 11.98
C GLY A 47 11.34 -12.69 12.76
N SER A 48 11.74 -12.81 14.04
CA SER A 48 12.01 -11.70 14.98
C SER A 48 13.20 -10.79 14.59
N LYS A 49 13.91 -11.14 13.51
CA LYS A 49 15.02 -10.32 12.99
C LYS A 49 14.58 -8.91 12.57
N PHE A 50 13.32 -8.72 12.20
CA PHE A 50 12.81 -7.40 11.82
C PHE A 50 12.88 -6.38 12.95
N GLU A 51 12.50 -6.76 14.17
CA GLU A 51 12.51 -5.85 15.32
C GLU A 51 13.93 -5.37 15.64
N SER A 52 14.89 -6.29 15.69
CA SER A 52 16.29 -5.97 15.98
C SER A 52 16.99 -5.19 14.87
N VAL A 53 16.56 -5.38 13.61
CA VAL A 53 17.09 -4.67 12.45
C VAL A 53 16.48 -3.27 12.36
N LEU A 54 15.20 -3.10 12.69
CA LEU A 54 14.51 -1.81 12.79
C LEU A 54 15.21 -0.90 13.82
N GLU A 55 15.52 -1.41 14.99
CA GLU A 55 16.18 -0.64 16.06
C GLU A 55 17.57 -0.13 15.63
N LYS A 56 18.36 -0.97 14.95
CA LYS A 56 19.77 -0.65 14.58
C LYS A 56 19.91 0.24 13.33
N LEU A 57 18.97 0.18 12.38
CA LEU A 57 19.12 0.85 11.09
C LEU A 57 18.43 2.21 11.01
N THR A 58 17.62 2.58 12.00
CA THR A 58 16.78 3.80 11.94
C THR A 58 17.51 5.10 12.28
N ASN A 59 18.78 5.05 12.72
CA ASN A 59 19.55 6.26 13.02
C ASN A 59 19.92 7.10 11.79
N ASN A 60 19.87 6.50 10.58
CA ASN A 60 20.10 7.20 9.34
C ASN A 60 18.77 7.30 8.56
N PRO A 61 18.28 8.50 8.25
CA PRO A 61 16.99 8.68 7.56
C PRO A 61 16.87 7.92 6.24
N PHE A 62 17.95 7.86 5.45
CA PHE A 62 17.95 7.12 4.18
C PHE A 62 17.85 5.61 4.41
N LYS A 63 18.57 5.07 5.41
CA LYS A 63 18.45 3.66 5.79
C LYS A 63 17.06 3.34 6.32
N ALA A 64 16.41 4.28 7.01
CA ALA A 64 15.03 4.13 7.46
C ALA A 64 14.05 4.01 6.28
N VAL A 65 14.22 4.79 5.20
CA VAL A 65 13.42 4.66 3.97
C VAL A 65 13.63 3.28 3.33
N LEU A 66 14.88 2.85 3.15
CA LEU A 66 15.18 1.52 2.59
C LEU A 66 14.61 0.39 3.45
N MET A 67 14.63 0.56 4.77
CA MET A 67 14.04 -0.38 5.71
C MET A 67 12.52 -0.45 5.53
N GLY A 68 11.83 0.69 5.53
CA GLY A 68 10.38 0.75 5.31
C GLY A 68 9.96 0.12 3.98
N LEU A 69 10.72 0.39 2.91
CA LEU A 69 10.55 -0.23 1.60
C LEU A 69 10.71 -1.76 1.70
N GLY A 70 11.82 -2.23 2.27
CA GLY A 70 12.13 -3.65 2.36
C GLY A 70 11.11 -4.42 3.21
N VAL A 71 10.77 -3.88 4.39
CA VAL A 71 9.76 -4.48 5.29
C VAL A 71 8.41 -4.59 4.58
N THR A 72 7.94 -3.52 3.96
CA THR A 72 6.65 -3.51 3.27
C THR A 72 6.65 -4.41 2.04
N ALA A 73 7.72 -4.42 1.26
CA ALA A 73 7.85 -5.33 0.11
C ALA A 73 7.82 -6.80 0.53
N VAL A 74 8.39 -7.14 1.70
CA VAL A 74 8.37 -8.50 2.25
C VAL A 74 7.03 -8.84 2.88
N ILE A 75 6.51 -7.98 3.77
CA ILE A 75 5.23 -8.24 4.46
C ILE A 75 4.03 -8.07 3.51
N GLN A 76 4.21 -7.38 2.37
CA GLN A 76 3.18 -7.07 1.38
C GLN A 76 2.02 -6.22 1.95
N SER A 77 2.27 -5.48 3.04
CA SER A 77 1.29 -4.65 3.72
C SER A 77 1.91 -3.39 4.31
N SER A 78 1.69 -2.24 3.67
CA SER A 78 2.10 -0.95 4.22
C SER A 78 1.28 -0.56 5.46
N SER A 79 0.01 -0.97 5.52
CA SER A 79 -0.82 -0.76 6.70
C SER A 79 -0.23 -1.48 7.92
N ALA A 80 0.17 -2.76 7.79
CA ALA A 80 0.82 -3.50 8.86
C ALA A 80 2.15 -2.84 9.27
N THR A 81 2.97 -2.43 8.29
CA THR A 81 4.25 -1.74 8.56
C THR A 81 4.03 -0.42 9.30
N THR A 82 3.07 0.41 8.88
CA THR A 82 2.80 1.70 9.53
C THR A 82 2.19 1.53 10.91
N VAL A 83 1.27 0.57 11.11
CA VAL A 83 0.72 0.24 12.45
C VAL A 83 1.82 -0.24 13.39
N MET A 84 2.75 -1.09 12.91
CA MET A 84 3.91 -1.52 13.68
C MET A 84 4.79 -0.32 14.09
N VAL A 85 5.07 0.61 13.16
CA VAL A 85 5.82 1.84 13.45
C VAL A 85 5.12 2.70 14.49
N VAL A 86 3.79 2.89 14.37
CA VAL A 86 2.97 3.59 15.37
C VAL A 86 3.09 2.89 16.74
N GLY A 87 3.06 1.56 16.77
CA GLY A 87 3.25 0.76 17.99
C GLY A 87 4.64 0.94 18.61
N PHE A 88 5.71 0.95 17.82
CA PHE A 88 7.08 1.17 18.32
C PHE A 88 7.29 2.60 18.84
N VAL A 89 6.67 3.59 18.20
CA VAL A 89 6.66 4.96 18.73
C VAL A 89 5.85 5.04 20.02
N ASN A 90 4.74 4.29 20.11
CA ASN A 90 3.89 4.24 21.31
C ASN A 90 4.61 3.64 22.52
N SER A 91 5.41 2.59 22.30
CA SER A 91 6.19 1.92 23.35
C SER A 91 7.53 2.61 23.67
N GLY A 92 7.87 3.70 22.95
CA GLY A 92 9.13 4.42 23.13
C GLY A 92 10.37 3.72 22.53
N ILE A 93 10.20 2.57 21.86
CA ILE A 93 11.28 1.85 21.17
C ILE A 93 11.83 2.66 19.99
N MET A 94 10.97 3.47 19.35
CA MET A 94 11.32 4.27 18.18
C MET A 94 10.98 5.74 18.40
N LYS A 95 11.89 6.64 17.99
CA LYS A 95 11.64 8.08 17.99
C LYS A 95 10.78 8.48 16.80
N LEU A 96 10.02 9.56 16.97
CA LEU A 96 9.12 10.10 15.94
C LEU A 96 9.88 10.42 14.63
N GLU A 97 11.09 10.99 14.75
CA GLU A 97 11.93 11.34 13.62
C GLU A 97 12.39 10.12 12.81
N GLN A 98 12.62 8.99 13.46
CA GLN A 98 12.98 7.72 12.81
C GLN A 98 11.80 7.12 12.05
N ALA A 99 10.59 7.26 12.60
CA ALA A 99 9.35 6.77 12.00
C ALA A 99 9.08 7.37 10.62
N VAL A 100 9.44 8.66 10.40
CA VAL A 100 9.20 9.34 9.12
C VAL A 100 9.80 8.59 7.94
N GLY A 101 11.07 8.22 8.04
CA GLY A 101 11.77 7.51 6.96
C GLY A 101 11.12 6.15 6.66
N ILE A 102 10.76 5.38 7.69
CA ILE A 102 10.11 4.07 7.51
C ILE A 102 8.73 4.23 6.85
N ILE A 103 7.95 5.22 7.27
CA ILE A 103 6.63 5.52 6.69
C ILE A 103 6.76 5.88 5.21
N MET A 104 7.72 6.75 4.83
CA MET A 104 8.00 7.08 3.44
C MET A 104 8.39 5.84 2.62
N GLY A 105 9.29 5.03 3.17
CA GLY A 105 9.72 3.78 2.54
C GLY A 105 8.60 2.76 2.38
N ALA A 106 7.71 2.65 3.38
CA ALA A 106 6.56 1.75 3.33
C ALA A 106 5.62 2.08 2.16
N ASN A 107 5.42 3.36 1.84
CA ASN A 107 4.62 3.76 0.68
C ASN A 107 5.27 3.30 -0.64
N ILE A 108 6.60 3.42 -0.78
CA ILE A 108 7.29 2.86 -1.96
C ILE A 108 7.16 1.33 -1.98
N GLY A 109 7.34 0.66 -0.83
CA GLY A 109 7.25 -0.81 -0.72
C GLY A 109 5.90 -1.39 -1.17
N THR A 110 4.81 -0.64 -1.00
CA THR A 110 3.47 -1.03 -1.48
C THR A 110 3.43 -1.22 -2.99
N THR A 111 4.24 -0.48 -3.74
CA THR A 111 4.25 -0.56 -5.20
C THR A 111 4.73 -1.92 -5.72
N VAL A 112 5.50 -2.67 -4.93
CA VAL A 112 5.94 -4.04 -5.28
C VAL A 112 4.73 -4.96 -5.50
N THR A 113 3.70 -4.86 -4.66
CA THR A 113 2.44 -5.60 -4.87
C THR A 113 1.78 -5.21 -6.19
N ALA A 114 1.73 -3.90 -6.50
CA ALA A 114 1.15 -3.43 -7.76
C ALA A 114 1.88 -4.00 -8.99
N TRP A 115 3.21 -4.16 -8.94
CA TRP A 115 3.99 -4.78 -10.00
C TRP A 115 3.71 -6.28 -10.15
N ILE A 116 3.59 -7.01 -9.03
CA ILE A 116 3.22 -8.43 -9.04
C ILE A 116 1.85 -8.60 -9.70
N LEU A 117 0.88 -7.79 -9.33
CA LEU A 117 -0.47 -7.82 -9.91
C LEU A 117 -0.46 -7.30 -11.37
N GLY A 118 0.30 -6.24 -11.66
CA GLY A 118 0.44 -5.66 -13.00
C GLY A 118 0.95 -6.67 -14.03
N ALA A 119 1.81 -7.59 -13.61
CA ALA A 119 2.32 -8.67 -14.48
C ALA A 119 1.20 -9.63 -14.96
N THR A 120 0.02 -9.63 -14.36
CA THR A 120 -1.12 -10.42 -14.84
C THR A 120 -1.66 -9.90 -16.18
N GLY A 121 -1.49 -8.61 -16.48
CA GLY A 121 -1.92 -7.97 -17.72
C GLY A 121 -0.99 -8.20 -18.92
N ILE A 122 0.09 -8.97 -18.80
CA ILE A 122 1.00 -9.26 -19.91
C ILE A 122 0.34 -10.24 -20.86
N ASP A 123 0.00 -9.79 -22.08
CA ASP A 123 -0.49 -10.65 -23.15
C ASP A 123 0.58 -10.84 -24.23
N SER A 124 0.83 -12.08 -24.58
CA SER A 124 1.79 -12.45 -25.64
C SER A 124 1.38 -13.78 -26.26
N SER A 125 1.61 -13.92 -27.55
CA SER A 125 1.48 -15.19 -28.29
C SER A 125 2.64 -16.17 -27.99
N SER A 126 3.76 -15.68 -27.46
CA SER A 126 4.91 -16.52 -27.12
C SER A 126 4.61 -17.42 -25.93
N PHE A 127 4.86 -18.71 -26.06
CA PHE A 127 4.68 -19.70 -25.00
C PHE A 127 5.49 -19.36 -23.75
N ILE A 128 6.74 -18.90 -23.91
CA ILE A 128 7.64 -18.56 -22.80
C ILE A 128 7.06 -17.37 -22.01
N VAL A 129 6.61 -16.33 -22.70
CA VAL A 129 6.03 -15.14 -22.05
C VAL A 129 4.73 -15.49 -21.32
N ARG A 130 3.88 -16.33 -21.92
CA ARG A 130 2.65 -16.84 -21.27
C ARG A 130 2.97 -17.65 -20.02
N MET A 131 4.02 -18.47 -20.03
CA MET A 131 4.46 -19.22 -18.85
C MET A 131 5.01 -18.31 -17.74
N CYS A 132 5.57 -17.15 -18.08
CA CYS A 132 6.03 -16.17 -17.09
C CYS A 132 4.88 -15.33 -16.48
N LYS A 133 3.67 -15.42 -17.01
CA LYS A 133 2.50 -14.72 -16.45
C LYS A 133 2.14 -15.31 -15.08
N PRO A 134 1.98 -14.49 -14.02
CA PRO A 134 1.71 -14.97 -12.67
C PRO A 134 0.53 -15.93 -12.56
N THR A 135 -0.56 -15.66 -13.29
CA THR A 135 -1.75 -16.52 -13.33
C THR A 135 -1.47 -17.89 -13.97
N SER A 136 -0.49 -17.98 -14.87
CA SER A 136 -0.19 -19.24 -15.58
C SER A 136 0.65 -20.20 -14.73
N PHE A 137 1.61 -19.71 -13.94
CA PHE A 137 2.45 -20.58 -13.12
C PHE A 137 1.94 -20.75 -11.68
N SER A 138 0.99 -19.92 -11.23
CA SER A 138 0.44 -20.00 -9.87
C SER A 138 -0.17 -21.37 -9.51
N PRO A 139 -0.82 -22.14 -10.42
CA PRO A 139 -1.29 -23.49 -10.10
C PRO A 139 -0.15 -24.46 -9.77
N ILE A 140 1.01 -24.30 -10.43
CA ILE A 140 2.20 -25.10 -10.12
C ILE A 140 2.70 -24.79 -8.71
N LEU A 141 2.75 -23.50 -8.35
CA LEU A 141 3.14 -23.09 -7.01
C LEU A 141 2.17 -23.61 -5.96
N ALA A 142 0.84 -23.60 -6.24
CA ALA A 142 -0.16 -24.18 -5.35
C ALA A 142 0.10 -25.66 -5.11
N MET A 143 0.38 -26.44 -6.17
CA MET A 143 0.66 -27.86 -6.05
C MET A 143 1.92 -28.13 -5.20
N ILE A 144 3.00 -27.39 -5.46
CA ILE A 144 4.23 -27.50 -4.64
C ILE A 144 3.94 -27.14 -3.19
N GLY A 145 3.17 -26.07 -2.97
CA GLY A 145 2.77 -25.62 -1.64
C GLY A 145 1.95 -26.69 -0.89
N ILE A 146 0.98 -27.30 -1.53
CA ILE A 146 0.18 -28.38 -0.92
C ILE A 146 1.04 -29.58 -0.55
N VAL A 147 1.97 -29.99 -1.45
CA VAL A 147 2.90 -31.08 -1.15
C VAL A 147 3.76 -30.75 0.08
N PHE A 148 4.31 -29.53 0.16
CA PHE A 148 5.07 -29.12 1.35
C PHE A 148 4.23 -29.06 2.62
N LEU A 149 2.98 -28.59 2.53
CA LEU A 149 2.07 -28.49 3.67
C LEU A 149 1.70 -29.85 4.22
N MET A 150 1.42 -30.84 3.34
CA MET A 150 0.97 -32.17 3.74
C MET A 150 2.10 -33.10 4.19
N PHE A 151 3.25 -33.03 3.54
CA PHE A 151 4.31 -34.02 3.75
C PHE A 151 5.52 -33.49 4.56
N SER A 152 5.66 -32.17 4.73
CA SER A 152 6.80 -31.63 5.49
C SER A 152 6.50 -31.55 6.99
N LYS A 153 7.47 -31.97 7.80
CA LYS A 153 7.47 -31.77 9.26
C LYS A 153 8.22 -30.49 9.69
N LYS A 154 8.92 -29.81 8.73
CA LYS A 154 9.75 -28.63 9.02
C LYS A 154 8.90 -27.37 8.92
N ASP A 155 8.84 -26.57 10.00
CA ASP A 155 8.06 -25.33 10.04
C ASP A 155 8.45 -24.33 8.95
N LYS A 156 9.74 -24.24 8.61
CA LYS A 156 10.22 -23.39 7.51
C LYS A 156 9.58 -23.76 6.16
N LEU A 157 9.45 -25.06 5.86
CA LEU A 157 8.80 -25.52 4.62
C LEU A 157 7.29 -25.33 4.66
N LYS A 158 6.65 -25.45 5.83
CA LYS A 158 5.23 -25.12 5.98
C LYS A 158 4.98 -23.62 5.76
N ASN A 159 5.85 -22.73 6.25
CA ASN A 159 5.75 -21.30 5.99
C ASN A 159 5.93 -20.98 4.49
N ILE A 160 6.89 -21.65 3.82
CA ILE A 160 7.04 -21.54 2.35
C ILE A 160 5.79 -22.06 1.64
N ALA A 161 5.20 -23.16 2.10
CA ALA A 161 3.95 -23.69 1.56
C ALA A 161 2.81 -22.65 1.62
N VAL A 162 2.66 -21.98 2.77
CA VAL A 162 1.65 -20.91 2.96
C VAL A 162 1.89 -19.76 1.98
N ILE A 163 3.14 -19.36 1.74
CA ILE A 163 3.51 -18.32 0.76
C ILE A 163 3.09 -18.74 -0.65
N LEU A 164 3.43 -19.97 -1.06
CA LEU A 164 3.15 -20.47 -2.40
C LEU A 164 1.64 -20.61 -2.66
N ILE A 165 0.90 -21.14 -1.68
CA ILE A 165 -0.55 -21.28 -1.75
C ILE A 165 -1.21 -19.90 -1.71
N GLY A 166 -0.76 -19.02 -0.82
CA GLY A 166 -1.27 -17.65 -0.71
C GLY A 166 -1.11 -16.86 -2.01
N PHE A 167 0.05 -16.98 -2.67
CA PHE A 167 0.28 -16.40 -3.99
C PHE A 167 -0.68 -16.95 -5.04
N ALA A 168 -0.90 -18.27 -5.06
CA ALA A 168 -1.79 -18.88 -6.03
C ALA A 168 -3.26 -18.47 -5.80
N VAL A 169 -3.72 -18.43 -4.55
CA VAL A 169 -5.07 -17.97 -4.19
C VAL A 169 -5.27 -16.50 -4.55
N LEU A 170 -4.25 -15.66 -4.30
CA LEU A 170 -4.22 -14.25 -4.69
C LEU A 170 -4.42 -14.10 -6.22
N MET A 171 -3.64 -14.84 -7.02
CA MET A 171 -3.71 -14.79 -8.48
C MET A 171 -5.05 -15.31 -9.01
N PHE A 172 -5.59 -16.37 -8.42
CA PHE A 172 -6.91 -16.89 -8.77
C PHE A 172 -8.02 -15.90 -8.44
N GLY A 173 -7.96 -15.25 -7.27
CA GLY A 173 -8.89 -14.18 -6.89
C GLY A 173 -8.85 -13.00 -7.87
N MET A 174 -7.62 -12.58 -8.29
CA MET A 174 -7.43 -11.52 -9.29
C MET A 174 -8.05 -11.87 -10.64
N ASP A 175 -7.80 -13.08 -11.13
CA ASP A 175 -8.34 -13.57 -12.40
C ASP A 175 -9.88 -13.67 -12.36
N THR A 176 -10.42 -14.15 -11.24
CA THR A 176 -11.88 -14.22 -11.00
C THR A 176 -12.52 -12.84 -11.01
N MET A 177 -11.93 -11.85 -10.30
CA MET A 177 -12.40 -10.45 -10.33
C MET A 177 -12.36 -9.87 -11.75
N SER A 178 -11.22 -10.03 -12.44
CA SER A 178 -11.05 -9.51 -13.79
C SER A 178 -12.06 -10.10 -14.77
N SER A 179 -12.35 -11.39 -14.63
CA SER A 179 -13.33 -12.08 -15.48
C SER A 179 -14.76 -11.61 -15.20
N ALA A 180 -15.10 -11.38 -13.94
CA ALA A 180 -16.43 -10.92 -13.53
C ALA A 180 -16.74 -9.47 -13.97
N VAL A 181 -15.71 -8.60 -14.10
CA VAL A 181 -15.91 -7.19 -14.51
C VAL A 181 -15.84 -6.97 -16.02
N LYS A 182 -15.32 -7.94 -16.80
CA LYS A 182 -15.21 -7.80 -18.26
C LYS A 182 -16.53 -7.43 -18.97
N PRO A 183 -17.69 -8.02 -18.63
CA PRO A 183 -18.95 -7.65 -19.26
C PRO A 183 -19.37 -6.19 -19.06
N LEU A 184 -18.83 -5.54 -17.99
CA LEU A 184 -19.11 -4.12 -17.70
C LEU A 184 -18.51 -3.15 -18.72
N ALA A 185 -17.52 -3.58 -19.52
CA ALA A 185 -16.93 -2.75 -20.57
C ALA A 185 -17.96 -2.25 -21.60
N ASP A 186 -18.96 -3.08 -21.85
CA ASP A 186 -20.01 -2.80 -22.85
C ASP A 186 -21.23 -2.09 -22.25
N VAL A 187 -21.22 -1.77 -20.95
CA VAL A 187 -22.33 -1.09 -20.24
C VAL A 187 -22.11 0.42 -20.24
N PRO A 188 -22.91 1.24 -20.98
CA PRO A 188 -22.70 2.69 -21.11
C PRO A 188 -22.78 3.44 -19.78
N GLU A 189 -23.64 3.03 -18.86
CA GLU A 189 -23.79 3.63 -17.54
C GLU A 189 -22.53 3.44 -16.70
N PHE A 190 -21.92 2.26 -16.76
CA PHE A 190 -20.67 1.95 -16.06
C PHE A 190 -19.50 2.77 -16.65
N THR A 191 -19.35 2.77 -17.96
CA THR A 191 -18.31 3.56 -18.63
C THR A 191 -18.50 5.06 -18.41
N GLY A 192 -19.75 5.53 -18.33
CA GLY A 192 -20.10 6.91 -17.98
C GLY A 192 -19.67 7.28 -16.56
N ILE A 193 -19.87 6.40 -15.58
CA ILE A 193 -19.40 6.59 -14.19
C ILE A 193 -17.86 6.65 -14.18
N LEU A 194 -17.18 5.72 -14.86
CA LEU A 194 -15.72 5.72 -14.94
C LEU A 194 -15.15 6.98 -15.57
N THR A 195 -15.82 7.48 -16.63
CA THR A 195 -15.46 8.74 -17.30
C THR A 195 -15.62 9.93 -16.35
N SER A 196 -16.62 9.93 -15.47
CA SER A 196 -16.79 10.99 -14.46
C SER A 196 -15.58 11.08 -13.50
N PHE A 197 -14.87 9.98 -13.25
CA PHE A 197 -13.66 9.95 -12.43
C PHE A 197 -12.43 10.54 -13.15
N SER A 198 -12.54 10.92 -14.43
CA SER A 198 -11.53 11.75 -15.13
C SER A 198 -11.45 13.17 -14.54
N ASN A 199 -12.49 13.60 -13.80
CA ASN A 199 -12.37 14.77 -12.96
C ASN A 199 -11.39 14.47 -11.81
N PRO A 200 -10.26 15.22 -11.66
CA PRO A 200 -9.22 14.90 -10.73
C PRO A 200 -9.68 14.80 -9.26
N ILE A 201 -10.65 15.64 -8.87
CA ILE A 201 -11.18 15.65 -7.50
C ILE A 201 -12.08 14.44 -7.27
N LEU A 202 -12.97 14.13 -8.19
CA LEU A 202 -13.89 12.99 -8.08
C LEU A 202 -13.13 11.66 -8.11
N GLY A 203 -12.16 11.52 -9.01
CA GLY A 203 -11.31 10.33 -9.07
C GLY A 203 -10.50 10.12 -7.78
N MET A 204 -9.91 11.20 -7.25
CA MET A 204 -9.18 11.16 -5.99
C MET A 204 -10.09 10.77 -4.81
N LEU A 205 -11.29 11.35 -4.72
CA LEU A 205 -12.26 11.00 -3.68
C LEU A 205 -12.73 9.54 -3.80
N ALA A 206 -12.96 9.05 -5.01
CA ALA A 206 -13.33 7.65 -5.23
C ALA A 206 -12.22 6.69 -4.73
N GLY A 207 -10.96 6.95 -5.09
CA GLY A 207 -9.83 6.16 -4.63
C GLY A 207 -9.64 6.22 -3.11
N LEU A 208 -9.80 7.41 -2.51
CA LEU A 208 -9.73 7.62 -1.06
C LEU A 208 -10.81 6.81 -0.33
N VAL A 209 -12.07 6.95 -0.73
CA VAL A 209 -13.19 6.26 -0.08
C VAL A 209 -13.06 4.75 -0.22
N LEU A 210 -12.75 4.26 -1.42
CA LEU A 210 -12.55 2.84 -1.67
C LEU A 210 -11.48 2.25 -0.73
N THR A 211 -10.31 2.90 -0.66
CA THR A 211 -9.20 2.40 0.18
C THR A 211 -9.49 2.56 1.67
N ALA A 212 -10.13 3.66 2.08
CA ALA A 212 -10.51 3.87 3.47
C ALA A 212 -11.50 2.81 3.98
N VAL A 213 -12.44 2.37 3.14
CA VAL A 213 -13.41 1.31 3.46
C VAL A 213 -12.72 -0.06 3.51
N ILE A 214 -11.93 -0.40 2.49
CA ILE A 214 -11.23 -1.70 2.40
C ILE A 214 -10.04 -1.77 3.39
N GLN A 215 -9.47 -0.63 3.78
CA GLN A 215 -8.28 -0.48 4.63
C GLN A 215 -7.03 -1.18 4.08
N SER A 216 -6.99 -1.40 2.77
CA SER A 216 -5.88 -2.04 2.06
C SER A 216 -5.66 -1.36 0.71
N SER A 217 -4.56 -0.63 0.57
CA SER A 217 -4.18 0.00 -0.69
C SER A 217 -3.83 -1.03 -1.77
N SER A 218 -3.18 -2.12 -1.40
CA SER A 218 -2.87 -3.21 -2.33
C SER A 218 -4.13 -3.83 -2.91
N ALA A 219 -5.17 -4.04 -2.09
CA ALA A 219 -6.46 -4.52 -2.55
C ALA A 219 -7.18 -3.50 -3.46
N SER A 220 -7.16 -2.23 -3.07
CA SER A 220 -7.77 -1.15 -3.85
C SER A 220 -7.08 -0.99 -5.22
N VAL A 221 -5.75 -1.06 -5.27
CA VAL A 221 -4.98 -1.07 -6.53
C VAL A 221 -5.31 -2.31 -7.35
N GLY A 222 -5.42 -3.49 -6.73
CA GLY A 222 -5.80 -4.72 -7.41
C GLY A 222 -7.19 -4.63 -8.06
N ILE A 223 -8.17 -4.03 -7.39
CA ILE A 223 -9.50 -3.77 -7.97
C ILE A 223 -9.38 -2.83 -9.18
N LEU A 224 -8.62 -1.75 -9.06
CA LEU A 224 -8.41 -0.83 -10.18
C LEU A 224 -7.73 -1.53 -11.37
N GLN A 225 -6.72 -2.37 -11.10
CA GLN A 225 -6.05 -3.15 -12.14
C GLN A 225 -6.99 -4.18 -12.79
N ALA A 226 -7.88 -4.81 -12.02
CA ALA A 226 -8.92 -5.68 -12.56
C ALA A 226 -9.88 -4.90 -13.47
N LEU A 227 -10.35 -3.72 -13.06
CA LEU A 227 -11.18 -2.85 -13.89
C LEU A 227 -10.47 -2.40 -15.16
N CYS A 228 -9.16 -2.13 -15.11
CA CYS A 228 -8.38 -1.76 -16.30
C CYS A 228 -8.36 -2.88 -17.36
N THR A 229 -8.58 -4.16 -16.99
CA THR A 229 -8.66 -5.25 -17.96
C THR A 229 -9.90 -5.18 -18.85
N THR A 230 -10.89 -4.38 -18.48
CA THR A 230 -12.06 -4.08 -19.34
C THR A 230 -11.72 -3.17 -20.51
N GLY A 231 -10.62 -2.40 -20.44
CA GLY A 231 -10.29 -1.34 -21.39
C GLY A 231 -11.10 -0.05 -21.20
N ALA A 232 -12.09 -0.03 -20.29
CA ALA A 232 -12.97 1.13 -20.06
C ALA A 232 -12.36 2.22 -19.16
N VAL A 233 -11.30 1.90 -18.40
CA VAL A 233 -10.61 2.84 -17.50
C VAL A 233 -9.48 3.52 -18.25
N GLY A 234 -9.61 4.82 -18.52
CA GLY A 234 -8.51 5.63 -19.08
C GLY A 234 -7.51 6.07 -18.01
N TYR A 235 -6.28 6.44 -18.43
CA TYR A 235 -5.28 7.01 -17.51
C TYR A 235 -5.76 8.30 -16.87
N SER A 236 -6.61 9.10 -17.54
CA SER A 236 -7.23 10.30 -16.99
C SER A 236 -8.04 10.03 -15.72
N ALA A 237 -8.69 8.87 -15.60
CA ALA A 237 -9.40 8.44 -14.40
C ALA A 237 -8.49 7.69 -13.42
N ALA A 238 -7.60 6.83 -13.93
CA ALA A 238 -6.74 5.98 -13.09
C ALA A 238 -5.76 6.78 -12.22
N ILE A 239 -5.15 7.84 -12.76
CA ILE A 239 -4.15 8.65 -12.06
C ILE A 239 -4.73 9.27 -10.78
N PRO A 240 -5.83 10.06 -10.81
CA PRO A 240 -6.36 10.63 -9.58
C PRO A 240 -6.89 9.57 -8.61
N ILE A 241 -7.43 8.45 -9.10
CA ILE A 241 -7.86 7.33 -8.24
C ILE A 241 -6.67 6.79 -7.45
N ILE A 242 -5.52 6.52 -8.09
CA ILE A 242 -4.30 6.03 -7.41
C ILE A 242 -3.86 6.99 -6.31
N MET A 243 -3.89 8.29 -6.57
CA MET A 243 -3.51 9.29 -5.59
C MET A 243 -4.46 9.32 -4.39
N GLY A 244 -5.75 9.19 -4.64
CA GLY A 244 -6.75 9.02 -3.59
C GLY A 244 -6.55 7.76 -2.76
N GLN A 245 -6.19 6.64 -3.40
CA GLN A 245 -5.91 5.37 -2.72
C GLN A 245 -4.76 5.51 -1.70
N ASN A 246 -3.73 6.29 -2.01
CA ASN A 246 -2.63 6.54 -1.09
C ASN A 246 -3.09 7.33 0.16
N ILE A 247 -3.95 8.34 0.00
CA ILE A 247 -4.54 9.06 1.14
C ILE A 247 -5.42 8.12 1.98
N GLY A 248 -6.26 7.31 1.32
CA GLY A 248 -7.15 6.35 1.98
C GLY A 248 -6.43 5.35 2.87
N THR A 249 -5.19 4.96 2.51
CA THR A 249 -4.34 4.07 3.32
C THR A 249 -4.04 4.63 4.72
N CYS A 250 -4.05 5.95 4.88
CA CYS A 250 -3.74 6.60 6.15
C CYS A 250 -4.78 6.34 7.24
N VAL A 251 -6.01 5.99 6.86
CA VAL A 251 -7.11 5.70 7.80
C VAL A 251 -6.73 4.59 8.77
N THR A 252 -6.07 3.53 8.31
CA THR A 252 -5.61 2.42 9.17
C THR A 252 -4.63 2.89 10.24
N ALA A 253 -3.63 3.72 9.86
CA ALA A 253 -2.68 4.29 10.81
C ALA A 253 -3.34 5.25 11.80
N LEU A 254 -4.31 6.07 11.36
CA LEU A 254 -5.07 6.97 12.22
C LEU A 254 -5.91 6.20 13.25
N LEU A 255 -6.57 5.11 12.82
CA LEU A 255 -7.34 4.24 13.71
C LEU A 255 -6.44 3.56 14.74
N SER A 256 -5.25 3.10 14.36
CA SER A 256 -4.27 2.51 15.30
C SER A 256 -3.75 3.51 16.34
N GLY A 257 -3.80 4.80 16.03
CA GLY A 257 -3.44 5.88 16.94
C GLY A 257 -4.51 6.21 17.99
N VAL A 258 -5.74 5.69 17.85
CA VAL A 258 -6.82 5.95 18.81
C VAL A 258 -6.49 5.31 20.16
N GLY A 259 -6.49 6.11 21.24
CA GLY A 259 -6.10 5.63 22.57
C GLY A 259 -4.59 5.52 22.81
N ALA A 260 -3.75 5.70 21.78
CA ALA A 260 -2.30 5.64 21.90
C ALA A 260 -1.69 6.96 22.42
N SER A 261 -0.39 6.93 22.73
CA SER A 261 0.39 8.11 23.16
C SER A 261 0.37 9.22 22.11
N LYS A 262 0.70 10.45 22.52
CA LYS A 262 0.77 11.60 21.61
C LYS A 262 1.75 11.40 20.48
N ASN A 263 2.92 10.79 20.76
CA ASN A 263 3.92 10.52 19.73
C ASN A 263 3.44 9.46 18.72
N ALA A 264 2.70 8.45 19.16
CA ALA A 264 2.06 7.47 18.28
C ALA A 264 1.01 8.12 17.36
N LYS A 265 0.17 9.00 17.90
CA LYS A 265 -0.79 9.79 17.10
C LYS A 265 -0.09 10.72 16.12
N ARG A 266 1.04 11.34 16.52
CA ARG A 266 1.88 12.16 15.63
C ARG A 266 2.46 11.32 14.49
N ALA A 267 2.90 10.08 14.76
CA ALA A 267 3.38 9.17 13.71
C ALA A 267 2.27 8.85 12.69
N ALA A 268 1.05 8.59 13.14
CA ALA A 268 -0.10 8.40 12.26
C ALA A 268 -0.43 9.66 11.44
N LEU A 269 -0.33 10.87 12.03
CA LEU A 269 -0.51 12.13 11.31
C LEU A 269 0.62 12.40 10.30
N ILE A 270 1.85 12.00 10.58
CA ILE A 270 2.96 12.10 9.61
C ILE A 270 2.64 11.28 8.36
N HIS A 271 2.08 10.08 8.51
CA HIS A 271 1.64 9.28 7.38
C HIS A 271 0.56 10.00 6.55
N LEU A 272 -0.43 10.60 7.23
CA LEU A 272 -1.46 11.41 6.56
C LEU A 272 -0.85 12.62 5.84
N TYR A 273 0.01 13.40 6.50
CA TYR A 273 0.61 14.60 5.90
C TYR A 273 1.51 14.26 4.72
N PHE A 274 2.29 13.20 4.82
CA PHE A 274 3.10 12.72 3.70
C PHE A 274 2.24 12.43 2.47
N ASN A 275 1.18 11.63 2.62
CA ASN A 275 0.32 11.27 1.50
C ASN A 275 -0.53 12.45 1.00
N LEU A 276 -1.06 13.28 1.90
CA LEU A 276 -1.89 14.43 1.54
C LEU A 276 -1.07 15.51 0.80
N ILE A 277 0.07 15.91 1.38
CA ILE A 277 0.95 16.92 0.75
C ILE A 277 1.53 16.37 -0.54
N GLY A 278 2.01 15.12 -0.53
CA GLY A 278 2.52 14.45 -1.73
C GLY A 278 1.49 14.41 -2.86
N THR A 279 0.23 14.07 -2.54
CA THR A 279 -0.88 14.08 -3.52
C THR A 279 -1.15 15.47 -4.04
N ILE A 280 -1.30 16.48 -3.17
CA ILE A 280 -1.59 17.84 -3.60
C ILE A 280 -0.48 18.38 -4.53
N VAL A 281 0.78 18.23 -4.11
CA VAL A 281 1.93 18.69 -4.91
C VAL A 281 1.99 17.97 -6.25
N PHE A 282 1.86 16.64 -6.23
CA PHE A 282 1.93 15.86 -7.47
C PHE A 282 0.77 16.20 -8.41
N MET A 283 -0.47 16.30 -7.90
CA MET A 283 -1.64 16.67 -8.70
C MET A 283 -1.46 18.05 -9.35
N VAL A 284 -1.05 19.05 -8.55
CA VAL A 284 -0.84 20.41 -9.07
C VAL A 284 0.23 20.41 -10.16
N VAL A 285 1.39 19.80 -9.89
CA VAL A 285 2.49 19.76 -10.87
C VAL A 285 2.10 18.95 -12.10
N PHE A 286 1.54 17.76 -11.92
CA PHE A 286 1.15 16.88 -13.03
C PHE A 286 0.15 17.54 -13.96
N TYR A 287 -0.94 18.11 -13.41
CA TYR A 287 -1.95 18.74 -14.25
C TYR A 287 -1.51 20.09 -14.83
N ALA A 288 -0.62 20.84 -14.14
CA ALA A 288 -0.03 22.04 -14.71
C ALA A 288 0.87 21.71 -15.92
N VAL A 289 1.68 20.65 -15.81
CA VAL A 289 2.53 20.17 -16.91
C VAL A 289 1.66 19.65 -18.06
N ASN A 290 0.62 18.86 -17.75
CA ASN A 290 -0.30 18.33 -18.76
C ASN A 290 -1.07 19.45 -19.48
N ALA A 291 -1.40 20.56 -18.80
CA ALA A 291 -2.03 21.71 -19.42
C ALA A 291 -1.07 22.47 -20.36
N ALA A 292 0.23 22.51 -20.03
CA ALA A 292 1.26 23.14 -20.86
C ALA A 292 1.70 22.24 -22.03
N VAL A 293 1.86 20.95 -21.77
CA VAL A 293 2.27 19.91 -22.74
C VAL A 293 1.35 18.72 -22.57
N PRO A 294 0.25 18.64 -23.36
CA PRO A 294 -0.73 17.56 -23.23
C PRO A 294 -0.08 16.18 -23.41
N PHE A 295 -0.29 15.31 -22.43
CA PHE A 295 0.18 13.93 -22.49
C PHE A 295 -0.78 13.07 -23.30
N SER A 296 -0.32 12.50 -24.43
CA SER A 296 -1.14 11.67 -25.31
C SER A 296 -1.73 10.44 -24.61
N PHE A 297 -0.99 9.86 -23.67
CA PHE A 297 -1.43 8.68 -22.95
C PHE A 297 -2.65 8.90 -22.04
N MET A 298 -3.01 10.17 -21.73
CA MET A 298 -4.18 10.47 -20.90
C MET A 298 -5.50 9.94 -21.50
N GLU A 299 -5.58 9.90 -22.82
CA GLU A 299 -6.73 9.40 -23.57
C GLU A 299 -6.70 7.87 -23.81
N GLU A 300 -5.58 7.22 -23.46
CA GLU A 300 -5.42 5.79 -23.67
C GLU A 300 -6.05 4.99 -22.51
N ALA A 301 -6.46 3.75 -22.82
CA ALA A 301 -6.90 2.79 -21.81
C ALA A 301 -5.75 2.43 -20.87
N ALA A 302 -5.98 2.53 -19.58
CA ALA A 302 -4.99 2.18 -18.59
C ALA A 302 -4.78 0.66 -18.54
N THR A 303 -3.52 0.26 -18.43
CA THR A 303 -3.15 -1.15 -18.29
C THR A 303 -2.79 -1.48 -16.85
N PRO A 304 -2.93 -2.73 -16.40
CA PRO A 304 -2.49 -3.14 -15.06
C PRO A 304 -1.02 -2.80 -14.78
N PHE A 305 -0.15 -2.93 -15.79
CA PHE A 305 1.26 -2.55 -15.73
C PHE A 305 1.43 -1.02 -15.61
N GLY A 306 0.68 -0.24 -16.38
CA GLY A 306 0.67 1.21 -16.33
C GLY A 306 0.22 1.74 -14.95
N ILE A 307 -0.75 1.09 -14.31
CA ILE A 307 -1.16 1.39 -12.94
C ILE A 307 0.00 1.20 -11.97
N ALA A 308 0.73 0.08 -12.07
CA ALA A 308 1.90 -0.18 -11.22
C ALA A 308 3.00 0.88 -11.43
N ALA A 309 3.25 1.26 -12.69
CA ALA A 309 4.23 2.29 -13.03
C ALA A 309 3.86 3.66 -12.43
N ILE A 310 2.61 4.11 -12.62
CA ILE A 310 2.11 5.38 -12.07
C ILE A 310 2.19 5.37 -10.54
N HIS A 311 1.76 4.27 -9.90
CA HIS A 311 1.83 4.12 -8.46
C HIS A 311 3.27 4.24 -7.94
N SER A 312 4.24 3.65 -8.66
CA SER A 312 5.67 3.75 -8.31
C SER A 312 6.21 5.15 -8.53
N VAL A 313 5.94 5.75 -9.69
CA VAL A 313 6.38 7.12 -10.00
C VAL A 313 5.86 8.10 -8.96
N PHE A 314 4.59 8.01 -8.60
CA PHE A 314 4.01 8.85 -7.56
C PHE A 314 4.73 8.67 -6.21
N ASN A 315 4.83 7.45 -5.68
CA ASN A 315 5.37 7.21 -4.33
C ASN A 315 6.88 7.53 -4.25
N VAL A 316 7.64 7.21 -5.29
CA VAL A 316 9.07 7.55 -5.36
C VAL A 316 9.26 9.06 -5.45
N THR A 317 8.52 9.75 -6.33
CA THR A 317 8.60 11.20 -6.47
C THR A 317 8.17 11.92 -5.19
N ALA A 318 7.05 11.51 -4.58
CA ALA A 318 6.60 12.07 -3.31
C ALA A 318 7.66 11.89 -2.20
N THR A 319 8.30 10.71 -2.14
CA THR A 319 9.37 10.45 -1.18
C THR A 319 10.58 11.34 -1.46
N ILE A 320 11.07 11.42 -2.71
CA ILE A 320 12.22 12.25 -3.07
C ILE A 320 11.95 13.73 -2.74
N CYS A 321 10.75 14.23 -3.07
CA CYS A 321 10.38 15.62 -2.83
C CYS A 321 10.23 15.94 -1.34
N LEU A 322 9.63 15.04 -0.55
CA LEU A 322 9.33 15.29 0.87
C LEU A 322 10.43 14.83 1.83
N PHE A 323 11.35 13.98 1.41
CA PHE A 323 12.46 13.51 2.24
C PHE A 323 13.30 14.63 2.84
N PRO A 324 13.72 15.67 2.09
CA PRO A 324 14.43 16.83 2.67
C PRO A 324 13.60 17.59 3.70
N PHE A 325 12.27 17.50 3.60
CA PHE A 325 11.30 18.18 4.48
C PHE A 325 10.77 17.26 5.59
N SER A 326 11.42 16.14 5.89
CA SER A 326 11.02 15.22 6.96
C SER A 326 10.83 15.89 8.32
N LYS A 327 11.71 16.86 8.66
CA LYS A 327 11.58 17.67 9.88
C LYS A 327 10.33 18.56 9.87
N LEU A 328 9.88 19.03 8.71
CA LEU A 328 8.65 19.81 8.56
C LEU A 328 7.43 18.95 8.86
N LEU A 329 7.38 17.70 8.39
CA LEU A 329 6.31 16.75 8.69
C LEU A 329 6.19 16.49 10.19
N VAL A 330 7.33 16.31 10.88
CA VAL A 330 7.35 16.19 12.35
C VAL A 330 6.83 17.46 13.02
N LYS A 331 7.27 18.64 12.54
CA LYS A 331 6.79 19.92 13.07
C LYS A 331 5.29 20.09 12.90
N LEU A 332 4.75 19.75 11.74
CA LEU A 332 3.30 19.80 11.49
C LEU A 332 2.54 18.86 12.42
N ALA A 333 3.03 17.62 12.62
CA ALA A 333 2.41 16.68 13.53
C ALA A 333 2.45 17.16 15.01
N ARG A 334 3.54 17.79 15.44
CA ARG A 334 3.66 18.40 16.78
C ARG A 334 2.76 19.63 16.94
N LEU A 335 2.57 20.43 15.90
CA LEU A 335 1.63 21.56 15.92
C LEU A 335 0.18 21.06 16.05
N SER A 336 -0.18 19.97 15.38
CA SER A 336 -1.53 19.42 15.46
C SER A 336 -1.81 18.70 16.79
N ILE A 337 -0.79 18.11 17.40
CA ILE A 337 -0.87 17.50 18.73
C ILE A 337 0.26 18.10 19.58
N PRO A 338 -0.03 19.17 20.34
CA PRO A 338 0.98 19.85 21.15
C PRO A 338 1.56 19.00 22.27
N GLU A 339 2.80 19.31 22.69
CA GLU A 339 3.46 18.66 23.82
C GLU A 339 2.88 19.12 25.14
N ASP A 340 2.72 18.19 26.10
CA ASP A 340 2.37 18.54 27.47
C ASP A 340 3.59 19.04 28.26
N ALA A 341 3.36 19.68 29.39
CA ALA A 341 4.42 20.15 30.29
C ALA A 341 5.32 18.98 30.78
N GLN A 342 4.74 17.81 31.00
CA GLN A 342 5.48 16.59 31.41
C GLN A 342 6.37 16.05 30.27
N GLU A 343 5.88 16.06 29.03
CA GLU A 343 6.64 15.61 27.86
C GLU A 343 7.82 16.55 27.57
N LYS A 344 7.66 17.85 27.82
CA LYS A 344 8.76 18.84 27.75
C LYS A 344 9.85 18.58 28.79
N GLN A 345 9.48 18.23 30.03
CA GLN A 345 10.44 17.90 31.09
C GLN A 345 11.27 16.65 30.73
N VAL A 346 10.62 15.57 30.31
CA VAL A 346 11.32 14.32 29.91
C VAL A 346 12.27 14.56 28.73
N ASN A 347 11.89 15.40 27.76
CA ASN A 347 12.76 15.74 26.64
C ASN A 347 13.97 16.60 27.07
N VAL A 348 13.77 17.55 27.98
CA VAL A 348 14.86 18.39 28.54
C VAL A 348 15.84 17.53 29.36
N GLU A 349 15.35 16.61 30.19
CA GLU A 349 16.18 15.68 30.96
C GLU A 349 16.96 14.71 30.04
N SER A 350 16.32 14.20 28.97
CA SER A 350 16.99 13.30 28.01
C SER A 350 18.05 14.03 27.19
N ASP A 351 17.86 15.30 26.87
CA ASP A 351 18.84 16.12 26.15
C ASP A 351 19.96 16.61 27.08
N ALA A 352 19.68 16.85 28.35
CA ALA A 352 20.69 17.11 29.36
C ALA A 352 21.58 15.89 29.61
N LEU A 353 21.01 14.67 29.64
CA LEU A 353 21.76 13.41 29.75
C LEU A 353 22.64 13.12 28.54
N LYS A 354 22.28 13.57 27.33
CA LYS A 354 23.12 13.45 26.12
C LYS A 354 24.33 14.40 26.12
N LEU A 355 24.29 15.46 26.91
CA LEU A 355 25.42 16.38 27.09
C LEU A 355 26.48 15.81 28.05
N LEU A 356 26.15 14.75 28.80
CA LEU A 356 27.13 13.97 29.56
C LEU A 356 27.99 13.16 28.59
N ASP A 357 29.22 13.62 28.36
CA ASP A 357 30.22 12.91 27.56
C ASP A 357 30.50 11.54 28.23
N ASP A 358 30.41 10.44 27.46
CA ASP A 358 30.68 9.07 27.96
C ASP A 358 32.02 8.94 28.70
N ARG A 359 32.99 9.83 28.40
CA ARG A 359 34.25 9.95 29.11
C ARG A 359 34.12 10.31 30.61
N PHE A 360 33.03 10.94 31.03
CA PHE A 360 32.77 11.25 32.44
C PHE A 360 32.22 10.05 33.20
N LEU A 361 31.65 9.05 32.51
CA LEU A 361 31.18 7.80 33.11
C LEU A 361 32.36 6.91 33.57
N GLU A 362 33.56 7.11 33.00
CA GLU A 362 34.80 6.43 33.42
C GLU A 362 35.38 6.97 34.75
N MET A 363 34.89 8.14 35.22
CA MET A 363 35.29 8.73 36.51
C MET A 363 34.07 8.84 37.45
N PRO A 364 33.81 7.80 38.28
CA PRO A 364 32.61 7.70 39.12
C PRO A 364 32.35 8.87 40.05
N ALA A 365 33.38 9.50 40.57
CA ALA A 365 33.27 10.66 41.47
C ALA A 365 32.72 11.90 40.72
N TYR A 366 33.08 12.12 39.45
CA TYR A 366 32.66 13.23 38.63
C TYR A 366 31.25 13.01 38.09
N ALA A 367 30.89 11.78 37.75
CA ALA A 367 29.55 11.42 37.29
C ALA A 367 28.48 11.67 38.37
N VAL A 368 28.80 11.38 39.65
CA VAL A 368 27.90 11.63 40.79
C VAL A 368 27.75 13.13 41.09
N GLU A 369 28.77 13.95 40.89
CA GLU A 369 28.72 15.39 41.15
C GLU A 369 27.88 16.13 40.06
N GLN A 370 28.03 15.74 38.78
CA GLN A 370 27.23 16.29 37.67
C GLN A 370 25.76 15.82 37.68
N SER A 371 25.43 14.67 38.26
CA SER A 371 24.05 14.22 38.41
C SER A 371 23.26 14.98 39.51
N ARG A 372 23.95 15.80 40.32
CA ARG A 372 23.37 16.61 41.40
C ARG A 372 23.10 18.06 41.00
N THR A 373 23.59 18.51 39.84
CA THR A 373 23.30 19.84 39.25
C THR A 373 22.23 19.72 38.19
#